data_40d69401daa3235125c4adc95f648840
#
_entry.id   40d69401daa3235125c4adc95f648840
#
_cell.length_a   1.000
_cell.length_b   1.000
_cell.length_c   1.000
_cell.angle_alpha   90.00
_cell.angle_beta   90.00
_cell.angle_gamma   90.00
#
_symmetry.space_group_name_H-M   'P 1'
#
loop_
_entity.id
_entity.type
_entity.pdbx_description
1 polymer ?
#
loop_
_entity_poly.entity_id
_entity_poly.type
_entity_poly.pdbx_seq_one_letter_code
_entity_poly.pdbx_strand_id
1 'polypeptide(L)'
;MSYLILIRHGQSTWNLENRFTGWVDVDLTENGKLEAKKAGELIKTSNIQIDYYYSSLQLRANHTLKIIQKSLNDEKNFVKSWKLNERHYGGLTGLNKIEMSKKLGEEKVHQFRRSWDLRPDPLDKNSEFHPLNINTYKSMSIKEIPNTESLKDTYERVINF
;
A
#
# COMPACT_ATOMS: atom_id res chain seq x y z
N MET A 1 5.80 14.32 25.13
CA MET A 1 5.29 14.68 23.77
C MET A 1 5.10 13.40 23.01
N SER A 2 3.94 13.20 22.34
CA SER A 2 3.69 11.99 21.54
C SER A 2 3.99 12.28 20.07
N TYR A 3 4.58 11.30 19.38
CA TYR A 3 4.92 11.39 17.96
C TYR A 3 4.14 10.35 17.16
N LEU A 4 3.67 10.72 15.99
CA LEU A 4 3.17 9.82 14.96
C LEU A 4 4.13 9.86 13.77
N ILE A 5 4.74 8.71 13.43
CA ILE A 5 5.63 8.58 12.29
C ILE A 5 4.88 7.83 11.19
N LEU A 6 4.63 8.50 10.08
CA LEU A 6 3.99 7.93 8.89
C LEU A 6 5.05 7.64 7.83
N ILE A 7 5.13 6.39 7.41
CA ILE A 7 6.14 5.94 6.44
C ILE A 7 5.43 5.26 5.28
N ARG A 8 5.75 5.68 4.06
CA ARG A 8 5.39 4.94 2.86
C ARG A 8 6.41 3.83 2.63
N HIS A 9 5.96 2.66 2.15
CA HIS A 9 6.85 1.58 1.74
C HIS A 9 7.87 2.02 0.68
N GLY A 10 9.03 1.39 0.64
CA GLY A 10 10.04 1.57 -0.39
C GLY A 10 9.53 1.16 -1.78
N GLN A 11 10.31 1.44 -2.82
CA GLN A 11 9.96 1.09 -4.19
C GLN A 11 9.62 -0.40 -4.31
N SER A 12 8.42 -0.72 -4.82
CA SER A 12 8.01 -2.08 -5.16
C SER A 12 8.31 -2.41 -6.62
N THR A 13 8.26 -3.70 -6.99
CA THR A 13 8.44 -4.16 -8.36
C THR A 13 7.46 -3.47 -9.33
N TRP A 14 6.19 -3.33 -8.94
CA TRP A 14 5.19 -2.65 -9.77
C TRP A 14 5.30 -1.11 -9.75
N ASN A 15 5.95 -0.51 -8.74
CA ASN A 15 6.34 0.89 -8.84
C ASN A 15 7.41 1.09 -9.94
N LEU A 16 8.40 0.19 -10.00
CA LEU A 16 9.43 0.21 -11.05
C LEU A 16 8.83 0.01 -12.44
N GLU A 17 7.88 -0.91 -12.59
CA GLU A 17 7.17 -1.19 -13.83
C GLU A 17 6.10 -0.13 -14.18
N ASN A 18 5.90 0.86 -13.33
CA ASN A 18 4.89 1.91 -13.47
C ASN A 18 3.46 1.38 -13.61
N ARG A 19 3.10 0.35 -12.85
CA ARG A 19 1.76 -0.27 -12.84
C ARG A 19 0.91 0.22 -11.66
N PHE A 20 -0.40 0.15 -11.83
CA PHE A 20 -1.35 0.32 -10.72
C PHE A 20 -1.30 -0.89 -9.81
N THR A 21 -0.87 -0.74 -8.56
CA THR A 21 -0.65 -1.86 -7.63
C THR A 21 -1.89 -2.15 -6.78
N GLY A 22 -2.35 -1.17 -6.04
CA GLY A 22 -3.48 -1.35 -5.13
C GLY A 22 -3.27 -2.51 -4.15
N TRP A 23 -4.17 -3.50 -4.17
CA TRP A 23 -4.14 -4.64 -3.25
C TRP A 23 -3.31 -5.84 -3.73
N VAL A 24 -2.71 -5.78 -4.92
CA VAL A 24 -1.79 -6.84 -5.35
C VAL A 24 -0.57 -6.89 -4.44
N ASP A 25 -0.19 -8.10 -4.05
CA ASP A 25 0.82 -8.32 -3.00
C ASP A 25 2.21 -8.54 -3.61
N VAL A 26 2.79 -7.47 -4.14
CA VAL A 26 4.15 -7.43 -4.69
C VAL A 26 5.17 -6.98 -3.65
N ASP A 27 6.40 -7.43 -3.81
CA ASP A 27 7.50 -7.11 -2.89
C ASP A 27 8.29 -5.87 -3.32
N LEU A 28 9.23 -5.49 -2.46
CA LEU A 28 10.21 -4.42 -2.68
C LEU A 28 11.23 -4.82 -3.75
N THR A 29 11.69 -3.83 -4.50
CA THR A 29 12.94 -3.95 -5.26
C THR A 29 14.15 -3.84 -4.33
N GLU A 30 15.35 -4.15 -4.82
CA GLU A 30 16.57 -3.90 -4.05
C GLU A 30 16.73 -2.42 -3.69
N ASN A 31 16.37 -1.50 -4.60
CA ASN A 31 16.34 -0.07 -4.29
C ASN A 31 15.33 0.24 -3.17
N GLY A 32 14.14 -0.35 -3.21
CA GLY A 32 13.13 -0.16 -2.15
C GLY A 32 13.60 -0.64 -0.77
N LYS A 33 14.42 -1.71 -0.72
CA LYS A 33 15.06 -2.16 0.52
C LYS A 33 16.09 -1.15 1.03
N LEU A 34 16.87 -0.54 0.13
CA LEU A 34 17.82 0.53 0.49
C LEU A 34 17.11 1.78 0.99
N GLU A 35 16.00 2.17 0.35
CA GLU A 35 15.15 3.27 0.83
C GLU A 35 14.61 3.00 2.25
N ALA A 36 14.12 1.80 2.51
CA ALA A 36 13.65 1.39 3.84
C ALA A 36 14.76 1.44 4.89
N LYS A 37 15.98 0.97 4.55
CA LYS A 37 17.14 1.05 5.42
C LYS A 37 17.49 2.50 5.76
N LYS A 38 17.56 3.37 4.76
CA LYS A 38 17.83 4.81 4.94
C LYS A 38 16.76 5.47 5.84
N ALA A 39 15.48 5.13 5.66
CA ALA A 39 14.42 5.62 6.54
C ALA A 39 14.63 5.19 7.99
N GLY A 40 15.03 3.92 8.23
CA GLY A 40 15.37 3.43 9.57
C GLY A 40 16.56 4.17 10.19
N GLU A 41 17.59 4.44 9.42
CA GLU A 41 18.76 5.22 9.86
C GLU A 41 18.37 6.65 10.24
N LEU A 42 17.51 7.31 9.46
CA LEU A 42 16.98 8.65 9.76
C LEU A 42 16.16 8.67 11.05
N ILE A 43 15.31 7.66 11.28
CA ILE A 43 14.55 7.56 12.54
C ILE A 43 15.52 7.35 13.72
N LYS A 44 16.53 6.52 13.55
CA LYS A 44 17.53 6.29 14.59
C LYS A 44 18.25 7.56 15.01
N THR A 45 18.60 8.43 14.05
CA THR A 45 19.26 9.71 14.35
C THR A 45 18.34 10.71 15.06
N SER A 46 17.03 10.56 14.97
CA SER A 46 16.08 11.42 15.67
C SER A 46 15.99 11.15 17.18
N ASN A 47 16.55 10.05 17.66
CA ASN A 47 16.49 9.58 19.06
C ASN A 47 15.04 9.44 19.58
N ILE A 48 14.06 9.19 18.69
CA ILE A 48 12.68 8.95 19.07
C ILE A 48 12.53 7.47 19.41
N GLN A 49 12.07 7.19 20.62
CA GLN A 49 11.70 5.83 21.01
C GLN A 49 10.35 5.50 20.40
N ILE A 50 10.25 4.33 19.76
CA ILE A 50 9.00 3.83 19.16
C ILE A 50 8.36 2.85 20.13
N ASP A 51 7.13 3.13 20.53
CA ASP A 51 6.37 2.27 21.44
C ASP A 51 5.60 1.20 20.69
N TYR A 52 4.97 1.56 19.55
CA TYR A 52 4.09 0.68 18.77
C TYR A 52 4.38 0.77 17.29
N TYR A 53 4.24 -0.37 16.62
CA TYR A 53 4.38 -0.49 15.17
C TYR A 53 3.10 -1.04 14.55
N TYR A 54 2.70 -0.42 13.46
CA TYR A 54 1.54 -0.81 12.66
C TYR A 54 1.92 -0.93 11.19
N SER A 55 1.32 -1.87 10.48
CA SER A 55 1.51 -2.03 9.04
C SER A 55 0.21 -2.46 8.35
N SER A 56 0.15 -2.30 7.04
CA SER A 56 -0.87 -2.95 6.23
C SER A 56 -0.66 -4.47 6.18
N LEU A 57 -1.55 -5.21 5.52
CA LEU A 57 -1.33 -6.63 5.24
C LEU A 57 -0.27 -6.85 4.13
N GLN A 58 0.02 -5.83 3.34
CA GLN A 58 0.80 -5.92 2.12
C GLN A 58 2.28 -6.18 2.38
N LEU A 59 2.85 -7.11 1.61
CA LEU A 59 4.23 -7.61 1.75
C LEU A 59 5.25 -6.47 1.71
N ARG A 60 5.16 -5.56 0.72
CA ARG A 60 6.04 -4.40 0.59
C ARG A 60 6.07 -3.50 1.83
N ALA A 61 4.92 -3.31 2.48
CA ALA A 61 4.84 -2.50 3.70
C ALA A 61 5.44 -3.25 4.91
N ASN A 62 5.14 -4.54 5.04
CA ASN A 62 5.70 -5.39 6.08
C ASN A 62 7.22 -5.50 5.98
N HIS A 63 7.76 -5.66 4.76
CA HIS A 63 9.22 -5.73 4.55
C HIS A 63 9.89 -4.39 4.82
N THR A 64 9.27 -3.27 4.40
CA THR A 64 9.76 -1.93 4.74
C THR A 64 9.88 -1.78 6.26
N LEU A 65 8.82 -2.12 7.01
CA LEU A 65 8.81 -2.02 8.46
C LEU A 65 9.90 -2.91 9.10
N LYS A 66 10.02 -4.16 8.69
CA LYS A 66 11.06 -5.08 9.22
C LYS A 66 12.47 -4.56 8.99
N ILE A 67 12.75 -3.96 7.82
CA ILE A 67 14.06 -3.38 7.53
C ILE A 67 14.32 -2.17 8.43
N ILE A 68 13.30 -1.33 8.65
CA ILE A 68 13.39 -0.19 9.59
C ILE A 68 13.67 -0.69 11.01
N GLN A 69 12.91 -1.66 11.52
CA GLN A 69 13.10 -2.25 12.84
C GLN A 69 14.53 -2.81 13.01
N LYS A 70 15.04 -3.50 11.97
CA LYS A 70 16.43 -3.98 11.97
C LYS A 70 17.45 -2.84 12.10
N SER A 71 17.23 -1.71 11.44
CA SER A 71 18.11 -0.52 11.54
C SER A 71 18.07 0.11 12.95
N LEU A 72 16.92 0.01 13.62
CA LEU A 72 16.71 0.50 14.98
C LEU A 72 17.20 -0.49 16.07
N ASN A 73 17.56 -1.72 15.70
CA ASN A 73 17.80 -2.84 16.61
C ASN A 73 16.57 -3.12 17.50
N ASP A 74 15.37 -3.02 16.94
CA ASP A 74 14.08 -3.21 17.63
C ASP A 74 13.34 -4.40 17.04
N GLU A 75 13.05 -5.41 17.85
CA GLU A 75 12.38 -6.65 17.45
C GLU A 75 10.92 -6.73 17.96
N LYS A 76 10.35 -5.60 18.38
CA LYS A 76 8.96 -5.57 18.82
C LYS A 76 8.00 -6.10 17.75
N ASN A 77 7.00 -6.82 18.20
CA ASN A 77 5.90 -7.21 17.32
C ASN A 77 5.16 -5.99 16.78
N PHE A 78 4.57 -6.12 15.59
CA PHE A 78 3.74 -5.09 15.00
C PHE A 78 2.35 -5.62 14.63
N VAL A 79 1.38 -4.73 14.70
CA VAL A 79 -0.02 -5.03 14.36
C VAL A 79 -0.21 -4.83 12.86
N LYS A 80 -0.83 -5.81 12.20
CA LYS A 80 -1.21 -5.72 10.79
C LYS A 80 -2.70 -5.47 10.66
N SER A 81 -3.07 -4.54 9.78
CA SER A 81 -4.47 -4.30 9.48
C SER A 81 -4.69 -4.03 8.00
N TRP A 82 -5.72 -4.66 7.43
CA TRP A 82 -6.16 -4.38 6.05
C TRP A 82 -6.62 -2.93 5.89
N LYS A 83 -7.09 -2.30 6.96
CA LYS A 83 -7.49 -0.89 6.96
C LYS A 83 -6.35 0.06 6.57
N LEU A 84 -5.09 -0.38 6.69
CA LEU A 84 -3.91 0.36 6.27
C LEU A 84 -3.43 0.01 4.85
N ASN A 85 -4.12 -0.88 4.12
CA ASN A 85 -3.75 -1.21 2.74
C ASN A 85 -3.82 0.03 1.84
N GLU A 86 -3.02 0.03 0.77
CA GLU A 86 -3.14 1.00 -0.31
C GLU A 86 -4.56 0.97 -0.89
N ARG A 87 -5.02 2.08 -1.46
CA ARG A 87 -6.30 2.15 -2.16
C ARG A 87 -6.40 1.10 -3.27
N HIS A 88 -7.57 0.46 -3.41
CA HIS A 88 -7.85 -0.47 -4.48
C HIS A 88 -8.18 0.27 -5.79
N TYR A 89 -7.42 0.00 -6.84
CA TYR A 89 -7.56 0.71 -8.13
C TYR A 89 -8.59 0.10 -9.08
N GLY A 90 -9.42 -0.85 -8.62
CA GLY A 90 -10.44 -1.46 -9.47
C GLY A 90 -9.86 -2.10 -10.73
N GLY A 91 -10.53 -1.97 -11.84
CA GLY A 91 -10.12 -2.50 -13.16
C GLY A 91 -8.83 -1.90 -13.72
N LEU A 92 -8.26 -0.85 -13.10
CA LEU A 92 -6.93 -0.35 -13.47
C LEU A 92 -5.80 -1.20 -12.87
N THR A 93 -6.09 -2.06 -11.88
CA THR A 93 -5.08 -2.89 -11.21
C THR A 93 -4.29 -3.73 -12.21
N GLY A 94 -2.97 -3.66 -12.12
CA GLY A 94 -2.04 -4.37 -13.01
C GLY A 94 -1.72 -3.66 -14.33
N LEU A 95 -2.50 -2.66 -14.72
CA LEU A 95 -2.27 -1.93 -15.97
C LEU A 95 -1.14 -0.90 -15.82
N ASN A 96 -0.41 -0.64 -16.92
CA ASN A 96 0.63 0.38 -16.94
C ASN A 96 0.01 1.78 -16.96
N LYS A 97 0.52 2.67 -16.12
CA LYS A 97 -0.05 4.02 -15.94
C LYS A 97 0.11 4.90 -17.19
N ILE A 98 1.24 4.78 -17.90
CA ILE A 98 1.48 5.56 -19.13
C ILE A 98 0.55 5.10 -20.26
N GLU A 99 0.39 3.78 -20.42
CA GLU A 99 -0.52 3.22 -21.42
C GLU A 99 -1.97 3.64 -21.17
N MET A 100 -2.37 3.61 -19.89
CA MET A 100 -3.73 4.04 -19.51
C MET A 100 -3.92 5.55 -19.70
N SER A 101 -2.92 6.38 -19.44
CA SER A 101 -2.97 7.82 -19.76
C SER A 101 -3.12 8.07 -21.26
N LYS A 102 -2.44 7.29 -22.10
CA LYS A 102 -2.62 7.38 -23.57
C LYS A 102 -4.01 6.92 -24.02
N LYS A 103 -4.56 5.88 -23.38
CA LYS A 103 -5.84 5.27 -23.77
C LYS A 103 -7.06 6.06 -23.27
N LEU A 104 -7.05 6.53 -22.03
CA LEU A 104 -8.17 7.18 -21.38
C LEU A 104 -8.05 8.71 -21.29
N GLY A 105 -6.88 9.25 -21.62
CA GLY A 105 -6.52 10.65 -21.39
C GLY A 105 -5.87 10.85 -20.00
N GLU A 106 -4.91 11.75 -19.93
CA GLU A 106 -4.14 12.05 -18.70
C GLU A 106 -5.05 12.56 -17.58
N GLU A 107 -6.00 13.44 -17.92
CA GLU A 107 -6.93 14.02 -16.96
C GLU A 107 -7.79 12.95 -16.28
N LYS A 108 -8.37 12.03 -17.04
CA LYS A 108 -9.21 10.96 -16.49
C LYS A 108 -8.40 10.01 -15.58
N VAL A 109 -7.18 9.66 -15.98
CA VAL A 109 -6.29 8.86 -15.14
C VAL A 109 -5.87 9.63 -13.88
N HIS A 110 -5.64 10.93 -14.00
CA HIS A 110 -5.36 11.78 -12.84
C HIS A 110 -6.56 11.83 -11.90
N GLN A 111 -7.77 12.00 -12.42
CA GLN A 111 -9.00 11.98 -11.62
C GLN A 111 -9.15 10.65 -10.86
N PHE A 112 -8.99 9.49 -11.52
CA PHE A 112 -8.99 8.19 -10.85
C PHE A 112 -7.94 8.05 -9.75
N ARG A 113 -6.84 8.78 -9.84
CA ARG A 113 -5.75 8.73 -8.86
C ARG A 113 -5.88 9.73 -7.72
N ARG A 114 -6.62 10.83 -7.91
CA ARG A 114 -6.56 12.01 -7.02
C ARG A 114 -7.90 12.57 -6.59
N SER A 115 -9.00 12.29 -7.32
CA SER A 115 -10.30 12.77 -6.88
C SER A 115 -10.75 12.11 -5.58
N TRP A 116 -11.56 12.82 -4.83
CA TRP A 116 -12.02 12.39 -3.52
C TRP A 116 -12.97 11.18 -3.60
N ASP A 117 -13.97 11.23 -4.46
CA ASP A 117 -15.11 10.30 -4.51
C ASP A 117 -15.21 9.48 -5.81
N LEU A 118 -14.39 9.77 -6.83
CA LEU A 118 -14.42 9.02 -8.08
C LEU A 118 -13.70 7.67 -7.91
N ARG A 119 -14.42 6.60 -8.25
CA ARG A 119 -13.90 5.23 -8.28
C ARG A 119 -13.56 4.82 -9.72
N PRO A 120 -12.45 4.11 -9.96
CA PRO A 120 -12.30 3.32 -11.18
C PRO A 120 -13.37 2.23 -11.28
N ASP A 121 -13.61 1.70 -12.48
CA ASP A 121 -14.50 0.56 -12.65
C ASP A 121 -14.09 -0.61 -11.75
N PRO A 122 -15.03 -1.42 -11.25
CA PRO A 122 -14.71 -2.57 -10.40
C PRO A 122 -13.80 -3.57 -11.11
N LEU A 123 -12.90 -4.20 -10.37
CA LEU A 123 -12.10 -5.33 -10.87
C LEU A 123 -12.96 -6.60 -10.91
N ASP A 124 -12.84 -7.37 -11.99
CA ASP A 124 -13.50 -8.67 -12.12
C ASP A 124 -13.04 -9.61 -10.99
N LYS A 125 -13.99 -10.26 -10.33
CA LYS A 125 -13.73 -11.20 -9.24
C LYS A 125 -12.93 -12.44 -9.67
N ASN A 126 -12.97 -12.77 -10.97
CA ASN A 126 -12.17 -13.86 -11.53
C ASN A 126 -10.74 -13.46 -11.90
N SER A 127 -10.41 -12.16 -11.82
CA SER A 127 -9.04 -11.70 -12.07
C SER A 127 -8.08 -12.28 -11.04
N GLU A 128 -6.91 -12.74 -11.47
CA GLU A 128 -5.82 -13.16 -10.57
C GLU A 128 -5.38 -12.05 -9.59
N PHE A 129 -5.60 -10.79 -9.97
CA PHE A 129 -5.28 -9.61 -9.15
C PHE A 129 -6.38 -9.24 -8.16
N HIS A 130 -7.55 -9.90 -8.23
CA HIS A 130 -8.61 -9.63 -7.28
C HIS A 130 -8.24 -10.16 -5.88
N PRO A 131 -8.44 -9.39 -4.79
CA PRO A 131 -8.03 -9.80 -3.45
C PRO A 131 -8.59 -11.15 -2.99
N LEU A 132 -9.76 -11.56 -3.47
CA LEU A 132 -10.33 -12.89 -3.21
C LEU A 132 -9.43 -14.04 -3.68
N ASN A 133 -8.57 -13.80 -4.69
CA ASN A 133 -7.68 -14.78 -5.30
C ASN A 133 -6.24 -14.66 -4.77
N ILE A 134 -5.97 -13.73 -3.86
CA ILE A 134 -4.65 -13.49 -3.26
C ILE A 134 -4.60 -14.09 -1.86
N ASN A 135 -3.59 -14.90 -1.60
CA ASN A 135 -3.45 -15.63 -0.32
C ASN A 135 -3.45 -14.74 0.91
N THR A 136 -2.85 -13.55 0.81
CA THR A 136 -2.74 -12.56 1.90
C THR A 136 -4.10 -12.18 2.50
N TYR A 137 -5.18 -12.26 1.71
CA TYR A 137 -6.51 -11.80 2.13
C TYR A 137 -7.50 -12.94 2.41
N LYS A 138 -7.08 -14.21 2.35
CA LYS A 138 -7.98 -15.37 2.55
C LYS A 138 -8.69 -15.41 3.90
N SER A 139 -8.12 -14.81 4.93
CA SER A 139 -8.72 -14.74 6.27
C SER A 139 -9.69 -13.58 6.45
N MET A 140 -9.81 -12.70 5.47
CA MET A 140 -10.72 -11.56 5.54
C MET A 140 -12.16 -11.96 5.21
N SER A 141 -13.11 -11.25 5.82
CA SER A 141 -14.50 -11.35 5.41
C SER A 141 -14.67 -10.83 3.98
N ILE A 142 -15.46 -11.52 3.16
CA ILE A 142 -15.78 -11.09 1.78
C ILE A 142 -16.37 -9.67 1.76
N LYS A 143 -17.09 -9.27 2.82
CA LYS A 143 -17.68 -7.93 2.94
C LYS A 143 -16.64 -6.82 3.12
N GLU A 144 -15.44 -7.14 3.57
CA GLU A 144 -14.34 -6.21 3.79
C GLU A 144 -13.42 -6.08 2.58
N ILE A 145 -13.61 -6.93 1.56
CA ILE A 145 -12.80 -6.94 0.34
C ILE A 145 -13.44 -6.02 -0.70
N PRO A 146 -12.78 -4.88 -1.05
CA PRO A 146 -13.30 -3.99 -2.07
C PRO A 146 -13.04 -4.52 -3.48
N ASN A 147 -13.94 -4.21 -4.41
CA ASN A 147 -13.71 -4.41 -5.85
C ASN A 147 -13.09 -3.17 -6.50
N THR A 148 -13.23 -2.01 -5.86
CA THR A 148 -12.69 -0.69 -6.24
C THR A 148 -12.83 0.26 -5.08
N GLU A 149 -11.97 1.29 -4.99
CA GLU A 149 -12.05 2.33 -3.96
C GLU A 149 -11.80 3.72 -4.55
N SER A 150 -12.51 4.72 -4.03
CA SER A 150 -12.15 6.14 -4.11
C SER A 150 -11.18 6.51 -2.97
N LEU A 151 -10.68 7.76 -2.94
CA LEU A 151 -9.94 8.25 -1.78
C LEU A 151 -10.84 8.35 -0.54
N LYS A 152 -12.11 8.69 -0.72
CA LYS A 152 -13.11 8.72 0.35
C LYS A 152 -13.26 7.36 1.02
N ASP A 153 -13.42 6.28 0.25
CA ASP A 153 -13.55 4.92 0.78
C ASP A 153 -12.31 4.53 1.60
N THR A 154 -11.13 4.84 1.06
CA THR A 154 -9.86 4.60 1.75
C THR A 154 -9.78 5.39 3.06
N TYR A 155 -10.15 6.68 3.02
CA TYR A 155 -10.19 7.52 4.22
C TYR A 155 -11.13 6.95 5.28
N GLU A 156 -12.36 6.59 4.90
CA GLU A 156 -13.38 6.06 5.82
C GLU A 156 -12.91 4.79 6.53
N ARG A 157 -12.19 3.87 5.84
CA ARG A 157 -11.64 2.69 6.49
C ARG A 157 -10.41 2.96 7.35
N VAL A 158 -9.58 3.94 6.95
CA VAL A 158 -8.37 4.29 7.71
C VAL A 158 -8.70 5.05 8.99
N ILE A 159 -9.66 5.98 8.97
CA ILE A 159 -10.02 6.76 10.17
C ILE A 159 -10.68 5.90 11.25
N ASN A 160 -11.21 4.75 10.87
CA ASN A 160 -11.79 3.77 11.79
C ASN A 160 -10.77 2.68 12.22
N PHE A 161 -9.48 2.88 11.95
CA PHE A 161 -8.39 2.03 12.42
C PHE A 161 -7.98 2.40 13.83
#